data_4af7a957f028ec3f34f2836ce2766e04
#
_entry.id   4af7a957f028ec3f34f2836ce2766e04
#
_cell.length_a   1.000
_cell.length_b   1.000
_cell.length_c   1.000
_cell.angle_alpha   90.00
_cell.angle_beta   90.00
_cell.angle_gamma   90.00
#
_symmetry.space_group_name_H-M   'P 1'
#
loop_
_entity.id
_entity.type
_entity.pdbx_description
1 polymer ?
#
loop_
_entity_poly.entity_id
_entity_poly.type
_entity_poly.pdbx_seq_one_letter_code
_entity_poly.pdbx_strand_id
1 'polypeptide(L)'
;MNWQRKSTITIFLLLSSLFLSFSTIAQADEQSNKNSLKITTHNVYFMPTAIYPNWGQSQRTNLIPKADYIQNQDVVILNELFDHKASNQLLTNLQVQYPYQTPIVGKGTDGWQNTSGNYRKSKQVSGGVGIVSKWPIAQQEQHIFKNGCGADKLSNKGFAYIKINKNGKFQHIIGTHLQSEDSMCIKGKDQTIRQSQMEEIKQFIKDKNIPKNESVYIGGDLNVIKGSDEYQQMPDNLNVSMPTQYEGHTYSWDTQSNGIANYNYPKLNPQHLDYILVDRDHAQPNSWHNYTHKAKSPTWSVKSWGKTYQYDDYSDHYPVSAYPSK
;
A
#
# COMPACT_ATOMS: atom_id res chain seq x y z
N MET A 1 -10.60 60.97 40.75
CA MET A 1 -10.65 59.58 41.21
C MET A 1 -11.53 58.79 40.25
N ASN A 2 -11.03 58.29 39.12
CA ASN A 2 -11.71 57.36 38.19
C ASN A 2 -10.83 56.98 37.00
N TRP A 3 -9.67 56.36 37.30
CA TRP A 3 -8.74 55.93 36.21
C TRP A 3 -8.19 54.52 36.37
N GLN A 4 -8.76 53.70 37.24
CA GLN A 4 -8.26 52.34 37.52
C GLN A 4 -9.22 51.20 37.13
N ARG A 5 -10.40 51.44 36.54
CA ARG A 5 -11.36 50.35 36.23
C ARG A 5 -11.43 49.95 34.75
N LYS A 6 -10.77 50.62 33.81
CA LYS A 6 -10.86 50.26 32.39
C LYS A 6 -9.78 49.30 31.87
N SER A 7 -8.64 49.17 32.56
CA SER A 7 -7.55 48.30 32.10
C SER A 7 -7.76 46.79 32.41
N THR A 8 -8.52 46.45 33.45
CA THR A 8 -8.68 45.05 33.88
C THR A 8 -9.65 44.26 33.02
N ILE A 9 -10.64 44.93 32.42
CA ILE A 9 -11.66 44.26 31.58
C ILE A 9 -11.10 43.92 30.20
N THR A 10 -10.20 44.74 29.66
CA THR A 10 -9.61 44.52 28.34
C THR A 10 -8.58 43.38 28.36
N ILE A 11 -7.87 43.17 29.45
CA ILE A 11 -6.90 42.07 29.61
C ILE A 11 -7.63 40.71 29.77
N PHE A 12 -8.78 40.71 30.45
CA PHE A 12 -9.58 39.47 30.61
C PHE A 12 -10.25 39.05 29.29
N LEU A 13 -10.67 39.97 28.44
CA LEU A 13 -11.22 39.65 27.12
C LEU A 13 -10.17 39.17 26.13
N LEU A 14 -8.93 39.70 26.18
CA LEU A 14 -7.80 39.23 25.36
C LEU A 14 -7.29 37.85 25.79
N LEU A 15 -7.26 37.56 27.08
CA LEU A 15 -6.88 36.23 27.59
C LEU A 15 -7.95 35.18 27.31
N SER A 16 -9.23 35.51 27.37
CA SER A 16 -10.31 34.55 27.03
C SER A 16 -10.37 34.24 25.54
N SER A 17 -10.06 35.20 24.65
CA SER A 17 -9.98 34.96 23.20
C SER A 17 -8.78 34.15 22.82
N LEU A 18 -7.63 34.27 23.54
CA LEU A 18 -6.45 33.45 23.32
C LEU A 18 -6.70 31.99 23.76
N PHE A 19 -7.33 31.76 24.90
CA PHE A 19 -7.67 30.42 25.39
C PHE A 19 -8.70 29.72 24.49
N LEU A 20 -9.66 30.43 23.92
CA LEU A 20 -10.62 29.88 22.95
C LEU A 20 -9.95 29.50 21.62
N SER A 21 -9.00 30.29 21.16
CA SER A 21 -8.28 29.98 19.92
C SER A 21 -7.31 28.77 20.09
N PHE A 22 -6.65 28.63 21.23
CA PHE A 22 -5.81 27.45 21.52
C PHE A 22 -6.65 26.18 21.69
N SER A 23 -7.83 26.24 22.31
CA SER A 23 -8.71 25.07 22.44
C SER A 23 -9.32 24.63 21.10
N THR A 24 -9.63 25.56 20.20
CA THR A 24 -10.14 25.22 18.86
C THR A 24 -9.05 24.65 17.95
N ILE A 25 -7.82 25.13 18.04
CA ILE A 25 -6.67 24.58 17.30
C ILE A 25 -6.35 23.18 17.80
N ALA A 26 -6.26 22.97 19.12
CA ALA A 26 -6.00 21.65 19.71
C ALA A 26 -7.11 20.63 19.38
N GLN A 27 -8.39 21.04 19.39
CA GLN A 27 -9.49 20.18 18.95
C GLN A 27 -9.46 19.88 17.45
N ALA A 28 -9.07 20.84 16.62
CA ALA A 28 -8.93 20.63 15.17
C ALA A 28 -7.78 19.66 14.86
N ASP A 29 -6.66 19.77 15.56
CA ASP A 29 -5.52 18.85 15.41
C ASP A 29 -5.84 17.44 15.94
N GLU A 30 -6.53 17.31 17.07
CA GLU A 30 -6.99 16.03 17.59
C GLU A 30 -8.01 15.36 16.65
N GLN A 31 -8.90 16.14 16.05
CA GLN A 31 -9.88 15.66 15.06
C GLN A 31 -9.19 15.31 13.72
N SER A 32 -8.18 16.05 13.31
CA SER A 32 -7.36 15.73 12.13
C SER A 32 -6.64 14.40 12.30
N ASN A 33 -6.01 14.17 13.45
CA ASN A 33 -5.32 12.92 13.77
C ASN A 33 -6.27 11.71 13.87
N LYS A 34 -7.48 11.88 14.38
CA LYS A 34 -8.50 10.80 14.42
C LYS A 34 -9.00 10.37 13.05
N ASN A 35 -8.87 11.22 12.05
CA ASN A 35 -9.38 10.96 10.69
C ASN A 35 -8.31 10.53 9.69
N SER A 36 -7.04 10.63 10.06
CA SER A 36 -5.94 10.18 9.21
C SER A 36 -5.88 8.65 9.15
N LEU A 37 -5.60 8.12 7.96
CA LEU A 37 -5.43 6.68 7.78
C LEU A 37 -4.02 6.24 8.16
N LYS A 38 -3.97 5.04 8.74
CA LYS A 38 -2.74 4.22 8.83
C LYS A 38 -2.85 3.13 7.79
N ILE A 39 -2.00 3.18 6.79
CA ILE A 39 -2.01 2.24 5.68
C ILE A 39 -0.69 1.49 5.67
N THR A 40 -0.74 0.18 5.46
CA THR A 40 0.46 -0.64 5.23
C THR A 40 0.34 -1.31 3.88
N THR A 41 1.43 -1.34 3.12
CA THR A 41 1.58 -2.21 1.94
C THR A 41 2.62 -3.28 2.22
N HIS A 42 2.35 -4.50 1.76
CA HIS A 42 3.27 -5.62 1.87
C HIS A 42 3.15 -6.54 0.66
N ASN A 43 4.21 -6.61 -0.13
CA ASN A 43 4.39 -7.68 -1.10
C ASN A 43 4.70 -8.96 -0.32
N VAL A 44 3.78 -9.93 -0.28
CA VAL A 44 3.88 -11.15 0.55
C VAL A 44 4.58 -12.31 -0.15
N TYR A 45 4.94 -12.16 -1.41
CA TYR A 45 5.68 -13.16 -2.19
C TYR A 45 5.06 -14.57 -2.09
N PHE A 46 3.75 -14.66 -2.31
CA PHE A 46 3.06 -15.95 -2.38
C PHE A 46 3.04 -16.47 -3.82
N MET A 47 4.23 -16.77 -4.31
CA MET A 47 4.40 -17.44 -5.60
C MET A 47 3.75 -18.83 -5.57
N PRO A 48 3.25 -19.35 -6.72
CA PRO A 48 2.57 -20.65 -6.77
C PRO A 48 3.44 -21.78 -6.19
N THR A 49 2.99 -22.39 -5.11
CA THR A 49 3.72 -23.45 -4.38
C THR A 49 4.07 -24.65 -5.28
N ALA A 50 3.26 -24.94 -6.29
CA ALA A 50 3.55 -26.00 -7.26
C ALA A 50 4.84 -25.78 -8.04
N ILE A 51 5.24 -24.53 -8.26
CA ILE A 51 6.46 -24.14 -8.99
C ILE A 51 7.57 -23.75 -7.99
N TYR A 52 7.20 -23.10 -6.90
CA TYR A 52 8.10 -22.54 -5.90
C TYR A 52 7.82 -23.10 -4.49
N PRO A 53 8.08 -24.39 -4.23
CA PRO A 53 7.73 -25.06 -2.98
C PRO A 53 8.64 -24.71 -1.79
N ASN A 54 9.68 -23.91 -2.02
CA ASN A 54 10.74 -23.60 -1.05
C ASN A 54 10.51 -22.30 -0.26
N TRP A 55 9.42 -21.55 -0.52
CA TRP A 55 9.22 -20.23 0.08
C TRP A 55 8.27 -20.19 1.27
N GLY A 56 7.91 -21.35 1.84
CA GLY A 56 7.12 -21.44 3.07
C GLY A 56 5.82 -20.64 3.05
N GLN A 57 5.11 -20.60 1.92
CA GLN A 57 3.87 -19.85 1.77
C GLN A 57 2.88 -20.21 2.88
N SER A 58 2.69 -21.51 3.15
CA SER A 58 1.79 -21.99 4.20
C SER A 58 2.22 -21.56 5.60
N GLN A 59 3.52 -21.58 5.91
CA GLN A 59 4.05 -21.13 7.22
C GLN A 59 3.82 -19.64 7.40
N ARG A 60 4.11 -18.84 6.37
CA ARG A 60 4.00 -17.39 6.43
C ARG A 60 2.56 -16.89 6.53
N THR A 61 1.55 -17.66 6.06
CA THR A 61 0.13 -17.31 6.28
C THR A 61 -0.25 -17.20 7.74
N ASN A 62 0.44 -17.90 8.64
CA ASN A 62 0.20 -17.88 10.08
C ASN A 62 1.09 -16.88 10.84
N LEU A 63 2.20 -16.46 10.24
CA LEU A 63 3.15 -15.53 10.83
C LEU A 63 2.78 -14.08 10.53
N ILE A 64 2.45 -13.76 9.26
CA ILE A 64 2.12 -12.41 8.81
C ILE A 64 0.99 -11.76 9.64
N PRO A 65 -0.15 -12.43 9.95
CA PRO A 65 -1.22 -11.81 10.73
C PRO A 65 -0.84 -11.44 12.17
N LYS A 66 0.27 -11.98 12.69
CA LYS A 66 0.77 -11.72 14.05
C LYS A 66 1.91 -10.69 14.09
N ALA A 67 2.37 -10.24 12.93
CA ALA A 67 3.48 -9.31 12.83
C ALA A 67 3.08 -7.90 13.31
N ASP A 68 3.98 -7.20 13.99
CA ASP A 68 3.72 -5.88 14.57
C ASP A 68 3.27 -4.84 13.52
N TYR A 69 3.85 -4.87 12.32
CA TYR A 69 3.52 -3.95 11.23
C TYR A 69 2.09 -4.15 10.66
N ILE A 70 1.48 -5.31 10.89
CA ILE A 70 0.09 -5.58 10.53
C ILE A 70 -0.89 -5.08 11.60
N GLN A 71 -0.44 -5.00 12.86
CA GLN A 71 -1.32 -4.64 13.96
C GLN A 71 -1.74 -3.17 13.89
N ASN A 72 -3.01 -2.89 14.21
CA ASN A 72 -3.53 -1.52 14.36
C ASN A 72 -3.46 -0.64 13.11
N GLN A 73 -3.38 -1.24 11.91
CA GLN A 73 -3.56 -0.50 10.67
C GLN A 73 -5.05 -0.28 10.39
N ASP A 74 -5.38 0.76 9.63
CA ASP A 74 -6.74 0.96 9.12
C ASP A 74 -6.96 0.13 7.85
N VAL A 75 -5.94 0.06 6.98
CA VAL A 75 -5.97 -0.65 5.69
C VAL A 75 -4.62 -1.33 5.46
N VAL A 76 -4.66 -2.54 4.91
CA VAL A 76 -3.46 -3.24 4.42
C VAL A 76 -3.64 -3.58 2.96
N ILE A 77 -2.68 -3.17 2.14
CA ILE A 77 -2.55 -3.53 0.72
C ILE A 77 -1.60 -4.71 0.62
N LEU A 78 -2.03 -5.78 0.01
CA LEU A 78 -1.25 -7.00 -0.16
C LEU A 78 -0.93 -7.21 -1.65
N ASN A 79 0.33 -7.49 -1.96
CA ASN A 79 0.78 -7.81 -3.32
C ASN A 79 1.30 -9.24 -3.40
N GLU A 80 1.33 -9.80 -4.61
CA GLU A 80 1.77 -11.16 -4.92
C GLU A 80 0.96 -12.28 -4.25
N LEU A 81 -0.35 -12.11 -4.16
CA LEU A 81 -1.28 -13.14 -3.75
C LEU A 81 -1.53 -14.15 -4.90
N PHE A 82 -0.47 -14.77 -5.45
CA PHE A 82 -0.57 -15.65 -6.61
C PHE A 82 -0.87 -17.11 -6.26
N ASP A 83 -0.40 -17.61 -5.10
CA ASP A 83 -0.78 -18.96 -4.62
C ASP A 83 -2.20 -18.91 -4.04
N HIS A 84 -3.14 -19.58 -4.68
CA HIS A 84 -4.55 -19.56 -4.29
C HIS A 84 -4.80 -20.05 -2.86
N LYS A 85 -4.12 -21.13 -2.45
CA LYS A 85 -4.31 -21.72 -1.12
C LYS A 85 -3.75 -20.83 -0.03
N ALA A 86 -2.51 -20.40 -0.19
CA ALA A 86 -1.85 -19.54 0.78
C ALA A 86 -2.55 -18.16 0.87
N SER A 87 -2.95 -17.59 -0.25
CA SER A 87 -3.66 -16.30 -0.28
C SER A 87 -5.01 -16.37 0.43
N ASN A 88 -5.82 -17.39 0.16
CA ASN A 88 -7.09 -17.58 0.85
C ASN A 88 -6.87 -17.80 2.36
N GLN A 89 -5.86 -18.59 2.76
CA GLN A 89 -5.53 -18.81 4.17
C GLN A 89 -5.09 -17.52 4.86
N LEU A 90 -4.24 -16.71 4.22
CA LEU A 90 -3.82 -15.42 4.76
C LEU A 90 -5.02 -14.48 4.96
N LEU A 91 -5.88 -14.34 3.96
CA LEU A 91 -7.08 -13.50 4.04
C LEU A 91 -8.03 -13.98 5.15
N THR A 92 -8.24 -15.30 5.27
CA THR A 92 -9.02 -15.87 6.38
C THR A 92 -8.40 -15.56 7.74
N ASN A 93 -7.08 -15.69 7.89
CA ASN A 93 -6.39 -15.42 9.15
C ASN A 93 -6.41 -13.92 9.51
N LEU A 94 -6.50 -13.03 8.53
CA LEU A 94 -6.62 -11.58 8.72
C LEU A 94 -8.06 -11.13 9.03
N GLN A 95 -9.08 -11.96 8.80
CA GLN A 95 -10.49 -11.55 8.87
C GLN A 95 -10.92 -11.04 10.25
N VAL A 96 -10.31 -11.53 11.32
CA VAL A 96 -10.61 -11.07 12.70
C VAL A 96 -10.19 -9.61 12.89
N GLN A 97 -9.05 -9.21 12.32
CA GLN A 97 -8.52 -7.85 12.43
C GLN A 97 -9.07 -6.93 11.33
N TYR A 98 -9.31 -7.49 10.16
CA TYR A 98 -9.72 -6.81 8.94
C TYR A 98 -10.94 -7.51 8.34
N PRO A 99 -12.14 -7.26 8.89
CA PRO A 99 -13.35 -7.98 8.47
C PRO A 99 -13.82 -7.63 7.05
N TYR A 100 -13.36 -6.51 6.51
CA TYR A 100 -13.73 -6.06 5.17
C TYR A 100 -12.56 -6.28 4.22
N GLN A 101 -12.79 -7.09 3.17
CA GLN A 101 -11.74 -7.55 2.28
C GLN A 101 -12.22 -7.54 0.83
N THR A 102 -11.36 -7.13 -0.09
CA THR A 102 -11.65 -7.25 -1.53
C THR A 102 -11.38 -8.67 -2.02
N PRO A 103 -11.98 -9.09 -3.13
CA PRO A 103 -11.44 -10.19 -3.91
C PRO A 103 -10.00 -9.86 -4.38
N ILE A 104 -9.27 -10.87 -4.87
CA ILE A 104 -7.95 -10.67 -5.47
C ILE A 104 -8.11 -10.17 -6.90
N VAL A 105 -7.46 -9.05 -7.23
CA VAL A 105 -7.46 -8.44 -8.56
C VAL A 105 -7.12 -9.47 -9.64
N GLY A 106 -7.91 -9.50 -10.70
CA GLY A 106 -7.66 -10.33 -11.88
C GLY A 106 -7.92 -11.82 -11.70
N LYS A 107 -8.35 -12.28 -10.51
CA LYS A 107 -8.72 -13.68 -10.27
C LYS A 107 -10.09 -14.04 -10.89
N GLY A 108 -10.99 -13.07 -10.94
CA GLY A 108 -12.35 -13.17 -11.47
C GLY A 108 -13.01 -11.81 -11.47
N THR A 109 -14.29 -11.79 -11.81
CA THR A 109 -15.13 -10.58 -11.77
C THR A 109 -16.10 -10.60 -10.58
N ASP A 110 -16.27 -11.76 -9.95
CA ASP A 110 -17.21 -11.93 -8.84
C ASP A 110 -16.73 -11.16 -7.59
N GLY A 111 -17.68 -10.55 -6.90
CA GLY A 111 -17.43 -9.75 -5.71
C GLY A 111 -16.96 -8.32 -5.99
N TRP A 112 -16.69 -7.94 -7.23
CA TRP A 112 -16.41 -6.57 -7.64
C TRP A 112 -17.69 -5.89 -8.14
N GLN A 113 -17.92 -4.64 -7.73
CA GLN A 113 -19.05 -3.83 -8.23
C GLN A 113 -18.83 -3.41 -9.69
N ASN A 114 -17.56 -3.25 -10.08
CA ASN A 114 -17.18 -3.00 -11.46
C ASN A 114 -15.80 -3.61 -11.76
N THR A 115 -15.65 -4.09 -13.00
CA THR A 115 -14.38 -4.56 -13.56
C THR A 115 -14.14 -3.81 -14.86
N SER A 116 -13.07 -3.03 -14.92
CA SER A 116 -12.68 -2.25 -16.10
C SER A 116 -11.32 -2.67 -16.64
N GLY A 117 -10.90 -2.09 -17.76
CA GLY A 117 -9.61 -2.41 -18.38
C GLY A 117 -9.62 -3.70 -19.18
N ASN A 118 -8.48 -4.39 -19.24
CA ASN A 118 -8.25 -5.51 -20.16
C ASN A 118 -8.31 -6.88 -19.45
N TYR A 119 -9.38 -7.14 -18.70
CA TYR A 119 -9.57 -8.45 -18.07
C TYR A 119 -9.68 -9.57 -19.11
N ARG A 120 -8.92 -10.63 -18.92
CA ARG A 120 -8.94 -11.82 -19.79
C ARG A 120 -9.11 -13.08 -18.96
N LYS A 121 -10.26 -13.72 -19.08
CA LYS A 121 -10.56 -15.00 -18.41
C LYS A 121 -9.57 -16.12 -18.79
N SER A 122 -8.95 -16.05 -19.97
CA SER A 122 -7.96 -17.02 -20.43
C SER A 122 -6.60 -16.91 -19.73
N LYS A 123 -6.31 -15.79 -19.04
CA LYS A 123 -5.10 -15.68 -18.22
C LYS A 123 -5.31 -16.41 -16.91
N GLN A 124 -4.43 -17.38 -16.65
CA GLN A 124 -4.54 -18.26 -15.47
C GLN A 124 -3.98 -17.61 -14.20
N VAL A 125 -3.14 -16.60 -14.32
CA VAL A 125 -2.51 -15.91 -13.21
C VAL A 125 -3.31 -14.63 -12.89
N SER A 126 -3.68 -14.46 -11.64
CA SER A 126 -4.34 -13.24 -11.15
C SER A 126 -3.37 -12.05 -11.17
N GLY A 127 -3.88 -10.85 -10.86
CA GLY A 127 -3.05 -9.66 -10.63
C GLY A 127 -2.36 -9.65 -9.25
N GLY A 128 -2.76 -10.57 -8.36
CA GLY A 128 -2.11 -10.76 -7.07
C GLY A 128 -2.30 -9.65 -6.04
N VAL A 129 -3.21 -8.69 -6.27
CA VAL A 129 -3.46 -7.57 -5.35
C VAL A 129 -4.75 -7.80 -4.58
N GLY A 130 -4.71 -7.60 -3.26
CA GLY A 130 -5.87 -7.57 -2.38
C GLY A 130 -5.77 -6.46 -1.37
N ILE A 131 -6.90 -5.92 -0.92
CA ILE A 131 -6.96 -4.91 0.13
C ILE A 131 -7.82 -5.45 1.27
N VAL A 132 -7.32 -5.33 2.49
CA VAL A 132 -8.09 -5.64 3.69
C VAL A 132 -8.23 -4.38 4.54
N SER A 133 -9.40 -4.18 5.14
CA SER A 133 -9.77 -2.96 5.87
C SER A 133 -10.40 -3.27 7.20
N LYS A 134 -10.08 -2.47 8.20
CA LYS A 134 -10.77 -2.41 9.50
C LYS A 134 -12.14 -1.74 9.37
N TRP A 135 -12.29 -0.88 8.35
CA TRP A 135 -13.44 -0.04 8.12
C TRP A 135 -14.34 -0.60 7.02
N PRO A 136 -15.67 -0.38 7.09
CA PRO A 136 -16.58 -0.82 6.05
C PRO A 136 -16.16 -0.33 4.67
N ILE A 137 -16.12 -1.24 3.70
CA ILE A 137 -15.90 -0.93 2.29
C ILE A 137 -17.26 -0.60 1.66
N ALA A 138 -17.49 0.68 1.36
CA ALA A 138 -18.70 1.17 0.72
C ALA A 138 -18.71 0.92 -0.80
N GLN A 139 -17.53 0.86 -1.41
CA GLN A 139 -17.36 0.61 -2.84
C GLN A 139 -16.06 -0.14 -3.09
N GLN A 140 -16.09 -1.14 -4.00
CA GLN A 140 -14.89 -1.84 -4.44
C GLN A 140 -14.97 -2.17 -5.93
N GLU A 141 -13.92 -1.83 -6.64
CA GLU A 141 -13.78 -2.02 -8.09
C GLU A 141 -12.38 -2.51 -8.43
N GLN A 142 -12.24 -3.19 -9.55
CA GLN A 142 -10.93 -3.51 -10.10
C GLN A 142 -10.76 -2.94 -11.50
N HIS A 143 -9.52 -2.63 -11.83
CA HIS A 143 -9.10 -2.28 -13.19
C HIS A 143 -7.91 -3.15 -13.58
N ILE A 144 -7.96 -3.75 -14.77
CA ILE A 144 -6.90 -4.62 -15.29
C ILE A 144 -6.12 -3.85 -16.35
N PHE A 145 -4.82 -3.71 -16.17
CA PHE A 145 -3.95 -2.97 -17.07
C PHE A 145 -3.98 -3.50 -18.49
N LYS A 146 -3.87 -2.59 -19.45
CA LYS A 146 -3.87 -2.91 -20.89
C LYS A 146 -2.63 -3.72 -21.27
N ASN A 147 -1.48 -3.38 -20.72
CA ASN A 147 -0.18 -3.86 -21.16
C ASN A 147 0.61 -4.50 -20.01
N GLY A 148 1.40 -5.49 -20.37
CA GLY A 148 2.43 -6.14 -19.56
C GLY A 148 3.47 -6.78 -20.48
N CYS A 149 4.68 -7.00 -19.99
CA CYS A 149 5.72 -7.76 -20.72
C CYS A 149 6.32 -8.84 -19.81
N GLY A 150 7.16 -9.68 -20.37
CA GLY A 150 7.77 -10.78 -19.64
C GLY A 150 6.74 -11.67 -18.95
N ALA A 151 6.99 -12.08 -17.73
CA ALA A 151 6.09 -12.92 -16.94
C ALA A 151 4.77 -12.21 -16.62
N ASP A 152 4.77 -10.88 -16.43
CA ASP A 152 3.57 -10.10 -16.12
C ASP A 152 2.55 -10.09 -17.26
N LYS A 153 2.99 -10.32 -18.49
CA LYS A 153 2.08 -10.49 -19.64
C LYS A 153 1.11 -11.67 -19.47
N LEU A 154 1.48 -12.66 -18.66
CA LEU A 154 0.68 -13.88 -18.42
C LEU A 154 -0.35 -13.69 -17.30
N SER A 155 -0.28 -12.59 -16.55
CA SER A 155 -1.18 -12.28 -15.43
C SER A 155 -2.18 -11.17 -15.77
N ASN A 156 -3.28 -11.13 -15.03
CA ASN A 156 -4.24 -10.02 -15.04
C ASN A 156 -3.81 -8.93 -14.03
N LYS A 157 -2.57 -8.41 -14.12
CA LYS A 157 -2.13 -7.30 -13.28
C LYS A 157 -3.02 -6.07 -13.44
N GLY A 158 -3.20 -5.33 -12.37
CA GLY A 158 -4.09 -4.19 -12.29
C GLY A 158 -4.08 -3.58 -10.91
N PHE A 159 -5.16 -2.91 -10.56
CA PHE A 159 -5.33 -2.35 -9.23
C PHE A 159 -6.74 -2.60 -8.67
N ALA A 160 -6.83 -2.65 -7.35
CA ALA A 160 -8.07 -2.57 -6.59
C ALA A 160 -8.31 -1.12 -6.18
N TYR A 161 -9.52 -0.65 -6.33
CA TYR A 161 -10.00 0.59 -5.75
C TYR A 161 -11.04 0.26 -4.68
N ILE A 162 -10.92 0.89 -3.49
CA ILE A 162 -11.94 0.85 -2.46
C ILE A 162 -12.27 2.27 -1.97
N LYS A 163 -13.55 2.47 -1.62
CA LYS A 163 -14.05 3.59 -0.82
C LYS A 163 -14.42 3.06 0.55
N ILE A 164 -13.76 3.53 1.59
CA ILE A 164 -14.08 3.16 2.98
C ILE A 164 -14.77 4.30 3.71
N ASN A 165 -15.54 3.95 4.73
CA ASN A 165 -16.13 4.92 5.66
C ASN A 165 -15.43 4.81 7.03
N LYS A 166 -14.56 5.76 7.34
CA LYS A 166 -13.92 5.86 8.66
C LYS A 166 -14.60 6.97 9.45
N ASN A 167 -15.44 6.59 10.44
CA ASN A 167 -16.13 7.53 11.34
C ASN A 167 -16.94 8.61 10.60
N GLY A 168 -17.65 8.24 9.53
CA GLY A 168 -18.47 9.17 8.74
C GLY A 168 -17.67 9.94 7.66
N LYS A 169 -16.37 9.74 7.55
CA LYS A 169 -15.53 10.31 6.48
C LYS A 169 -15.16 9.26 5.46
N PHE A 170 -15.38 9.57 4.20
CA PHE A 170 -14.97 8.72 3.11
C PHE A 170 -13.49 8.93 2.78
N GLN A 171 -12.82 7.83 2.52
CA GLN A 171 -11.42 7.76 2.10
C GLN A 171 -11.31 6.77 0.94
N HIS A 172 -10.43 7.04 -0.01
CA HIS A 172 -10.26 6.23 -1.21
C HIS A 172 -8.87 5.63 -1.23
N ILE A 173 -8.77 4.35 -1.50
CA ILE A 173 -7.52 3.64 -1.55
C ILE A 173 -7.42 2.86 -2.86
N ILE A 174 -6.29 3.02 -3.55
CA ILE A 174 -5.88 2.21 -4.68
C ILE A 174 -4.70 1.36 -4.24
N GLY A 175 -4.86 0.05 -4.32
CA GLY A 175 -3.79 -0.93 -4.12
C GLY A 175 -3.38 -1.50 -5.47
N THR A 176 -2.08 -1.46 -5.79
CA THR A 176 -1.55 -1.91 -7.08
C THR A 176 -0.23 -2.66 -6.94
N HIS A 177 0.12 -3.42 -7.98
CA HIS A 177 1.45 -3.98 -8.21
C HIS A 177 1.79 -3.75 -9.68
N LEU A 178 2.69 -2.80 -9.94
CA LEU A 178 3.05 -2.41 -11.30
C LEU A 178 3.97 -3.44 -11.97
N GLN A 179 4.25 -3.26 -13.25
CA GLN A 179 5.15 -4.09 -14.03
C GLN A 179 6.52 -4.24 -13.35
N SER A 180 6.94 -5.47 -13.11
CA SER A 180 8.29 -5.77 -12.59
C SER A 180 9.38 -5.55 -13.65
N GLU A 181 10.62 -5.33 -13.22
CA GLU A 181 11.78 -5.53 -14.08
C GLU A 181 11.84 -7.00 -14.52
N ASP A 182 11.97 -7.25 -15.81
CA ASP A 182 11.98 -8.61 -16.36
C ASP A 182 12.90 -8.69 -17.59
N SER A 183 13.89 -9.57 -17.53
CA SER A 183 14.84 -9.78 -18.62
C SER A 183 14.22 -10.29 -19.93
N MET A 184 13.00 -10.81 -19.88
CA MET A 184 12.21 -11.16 -21.07
C MET A 184 11.53 -9.96 -21.72
N CYS A 185 11.54 -8.80 -21.09
CA CYS A 185 11.11 -7.55 -21.70
C CYS A 185 12.20 -6.99 -22.61
N ILE A 186 11.82 -6.38 -23.73
CA ILE A 186 12.76 -5.56 -24.50
C ILE A 186 13.24 -4.43 -23.59
N LYS A 187 14.54 -4.13 -23.63
CA LYS A 187 15.19 -3.11 -22.79
C LYS A 187 14.36 -1.80 -22.72
N GLY A 188 14.04 -1.36 -21.53
CA GLY A 188 13.25 -0.15 -21.26
C GLY A 188 11.75 -0.29 -21.52
N LYS A 189 11.27 -1.46 -21.97
CA LYS A 189 9.84 -1.69 -22.20
C LYS A 189 9.06 -1.80 -20.91
N ASP A 190 9.65 -2.38 -19.87
CA ASP A 190 9.11 -2.46 -18.51
C ASP A 190 8.83 -1.07 -17.92
N GLN A 191 9.77 -0.13 -18.03
CA GLN A 191 9.58 1.28 -17.60
C GLN A 191 8.45 1.96 -18.40
N THR A 192 8.42 1.80 -19.72
CA THR A 192 7.36 2.35 -20.56
C THR A 192 5.98 1.80 -20.16
N ILE A 193 5.92 0.51 -19.81
CA ILE A 193 4.68 -0.12 -19.33
C ILE A 193 4.28 0.43 -17.97
N ARG A 194 5.20 0.54 -17.01
CA ARG A 194 4.90 1.15 -15.70
C ARG A 194 4.36 2.56 -15.85
N GLN A 195 4.97 3.37 -16.71
CA GLN A 195 4.44 4.71 -17.01
C GLN A 195 3.00 4.66 -17.54
N SER A 196 2.72 3.76 -18.49
CA SER A 196 1.34 3.57 -19.01
C SER A 196 0.37 3.12 -17.91
N GLN A 197 0.80 2.24 -17.01
CA GLN A 197 -0.02 1.77 -15.88
C GLN A 197 -0.31 2.88 -14.87
N MET A 198 0.66 3.76 -14.61
CA MET A 198 0.47 4.96 -13.78
C MET A 198 -0.55 5.92 -14.41
N GLU A 199 -0.49 6.15 -15.71
CA GLU A 199 -1.48 6.96 -16.43
C GLU A 199 -2.88 6.32 -16.40
N GLU A 200 -3.00 4.99 -16.45
CA GLU A 200 -4.29 4.30 -16.28
C GLU A 200 -4.89 4.54 -14.88
N ILE A 201 -4.07 4.51 -13.81
CA ILE A 201 -4.49 4.83 -12.44
C ILE A 201 -4.94 6.29 -12.35
N LYS A 202 -4.15 7.23 -12.83
CA LYS A 202 -4.44 8.67 -12.85
C LYS A 202 -5.75 8.97 -13.58
N GLN A 203 -5.95 8.37 -14.76
CA GLN A 203 -7.18 8.53 -15.53
C GLN A 203 -8.39 7.95 -14.79
N PHE A 204 -8.25 6.78 -14.15
CA PHE A 204 -9.31 6.18 -13.34
C PHE A 204 -9.75 7.12 -12.20
N ILE A 205 -8.81 7.70 -11.44
CA ILE A 205 -9.11 8.64 -10.36
C ILE A 205 -9.87 9.86 -10.90
N LYS A 206 -9.42 10.41 -12.02
CA LYS A 206 -10.08 11.55 -12.69
C LYS A 206 -11.52 11.23 -13.10
N ASP A 207 -11.75 10.04 -13.65
CA ASP A 207 -13.07 9.61 -14.13
C ASP A 207 -14.04 9.28 -12.98
N LYS A 208 -13.52 8.99 -11.79
CA LYS A 208 -14.33 8.71 -10.59
C LYS A 208 -15.04 9.94 -10.02
N ASN A 209 -14.62 11.16 -10.40
CA ASN A 209 -15.18 12.41 -9.87
C ASN A 209 -15.27 12.44 -8.34
N ILE A 210 -14.20 12.02 -7.67
CA ILE A 210 -14.11 12.01 -6.21
C ILE A 210 -14.18 13.44 -5.69
N PRO A 211 -14.93 13.73 -4.60
CA PRO A 211 -14.95 15.05 -3.98
C PRO A 211 -13.55 15.49 -3.53
N LYS A 212 -13.18 16.73 -3.81
CA LYS A 212 -11.82 17.25 -3.49
C LYS A 212 -11.48 17.25 -1.98
N ASN A 213 -12.49 17.22 -1.12
CA ASN A 213 -12.33 17.14 0.33
C ASN A 213 -12.22 15.69 0.86
N GLU A 214 -12.23 14.69 0.00
CA GLU A 214 -11.96 13.28 0.33
C GLU A 214 -10.52 12.94 -0.11
N SER A 215 -9.77 12.21 0.71
CA SER A 215 -8.38 11.83 0.36
C SER A 215 -8.35 10.59 -0.50
N VAL A 216 -7.37 10.54 -1.43
CA VAL A 216 -7.10 9.39 -2.29
C VAL A 216 -5.65 8.93 -2.08
N TYR A 217 -5.48 7.68 -1.67
CA TYR A 217 -4.18 7.07 -1.43
C TYR A 217 -3.90 6.01 -2.49
N ILE A 218 -2.65 5.95 -2.95
CA ILE A 218 -2.19 4.97 -3.92
C ILE A 218 -1.00 4.24 -3.31
N GLY A 219 -1.08 2.93 -3.15
CA GLY A 219 0.00 2.16 -2.53
C GLY A 219 0.19 0.78 -3.14
N GLY A 220 1.36 0.22 -2.87
CA GLY A 220 1.76 -1.10 -3.34
C GLY A 220 3.24 -1.16 -3.69
N ASP A 221 3.62 -2.28 -4.27
CA ASP A 221 4.88 -2.46 -4.96
C ASP A 221 4.76 -1.79 -6.34
N LEU A 222 5.36 -0.60 -6.47
CA LEU A 222 5.32 0.16 -7.72
C LEU A 222 6.47 -0.22 -8.67
N ASN A 223 7.41 -1.07 -8.22
CA ASN A 223 8.58 -1.48 -9.00
C ASN A 223 9.40 -0.30 -9.57
N VAL A 224 9.30 0.87 -8.93
CA VAL A 224 10.05 2.08 -9.26
C VAL A 224 11.18 2.24 -8.26
N ILE A 225 12.42 2.21 -8.74
CA ILE A 225 13.59 2.30 -7.86
C ILE A 225 13.74 3.73 -7.35
N LYS A 226 13.65 3.94 -6.02
CA LYS A 226 13.85 5.25 -5.40
C LYS A 226 15.19 5.87 -5.81
N GLY A 227 15.13 7.11 -6.27
CA GLY A 227 16.31 7.86 -6.72
C GLY A 227 16.64 7.68 -8.21
N SER A 228 15.91 6.83 -8.95
CA SER A 228 16.05 6.72 -10.41
C SER A 228 15.35 7.87 -11.15
N ASP A 229 15.62 8.00 -12.46
CA ASP A 229 14.91 8.97 -13.32
C ASP A 229 13.40 8.68 -13.36
N GLU A 230 13.01 7.39 -13.35
CA GLU A 230 11.61 6.98 -13.28
C GLU A 230 10.94 7.43 -11.97
N TYR A 231 11.66 7.36 -10.85
CA TYR A 231 11.18 7.89 -9.56
C TYR A 231 10.95 9.41 -9.61
N GLN A 232 11.79 10.17 -10.30
CA GLN A 232 11.60 11.62 -10.46
C GLN A 232 10.36 11.95 -11.30
N GLN A 233 9.97 11.07 -12.23
CA GLN A 233 8.80 11.24 -13.10
C GLN A 233 7.50 10.72 -12.47
N MET A 234 7.60 9.80 -11.50
CA MET A 234 6.46 9.14 -10.87
C MET A 234 5.41 10.12 -10.31
N PRO A 235 5.80 11.25 -9.63
CA PRO A 235 4.82 12.22 -9.12
C PRO A 235 3.90 12.80 -10.20
N ASP A 236 4.39 13.02 -11.39
CA ASP A 236 3.60 13.58 -12.50
C ASP A 236 2.85 12.50 -13.27
N ASN A 237 3.43 11.31 -13.43
CA ASN A 237 2.79 10.19 -14.08
C ASN A 237 1.55 9.70 -13.31
N LEU A 238 1.63 9.67 -11.96
CA LEU A 238 0.52 9.31 -11.08
C LEU A 238 -0.33 10.50 -10.62
N ASN A 239 0.13 11.73 -10.79
CA ASN A 239 -0.45 12.93 -10.17
C ASN A 239 -0.47 12.89 -8.64
N VAL A 240 0.65 12.54 -8.00
CA VAL A 240 0.74 12.33 -6.56
C VAL A 240 1.72 13.28 -5.86
N SER A 241 1.43 13.55 -4.59
CA SER A 241 2.39 14.10 -3.64
C SER A 241 3.24 12.98 -3.07
N MET A 242 4.55 13.19 -3.05
CA MET A 242 5.49 12.24 -2.45
C MET A 242 5.47 12.35 -0.92
N PRO A 243 5.85 11.30 -0.20
CA PRO A 243 6.02 11.39 1.25
C PRO A 243 6.96 12.52 1.64
N THR A 244 6.61 13.24 2.69
CA THR A 244 7.47 14.30 3.26
C THR A 244 8.70 13.72 3.93
N GLN A 245 8.61 12.46 4.41
CA GLN A 245 9.72 11.73 5.01
C GLN A 245 9.64 10.24 4.67
N TYR A 246 10.83 9.65 4.50
CA TYR A 246 11.04 8.20 4.45
C TYR A 246 11.81 7.81 5.70
N GLU A 247 11.25 6.90 6.48
CA GLU A 247 11.77 6.49 7.79
C GLU A 247 12.00 4.98 7.86
N GLY A 248 12.68 4.54 8.91
CA GLY A 248 12.97 3.13 9.13
C GLY A 248 14.10 2.61 8.24
N HIS A 249 13.93 1.43 7.66
CA HIS A 249 14.95 0.83 6.80
C HIS A 249 14.99 1.52 5.42
N THR A 250 16.20 1.63 4.84
CA THR A 250 16.40 2.36 3.57
C THR A 250 15.73 1.68 2.38
N TYR A 251 15.62 0.35 2.40
CA TYR A 251 15.19 -0.46 1.27
C TYR A 251 13.97 -1.31 1.63
N SER A 252 12.97 -1.35 0.77
CA SER A 252 11.84 -2.26 0.95
C SER A 252 12.12 -3.65 0.35
N TRP A 253 13.05 -3.75 -0.58
CA TRP A 253 13.60 -5.00 -1.12
C TRP A 253 15.12 -5.00 -0.94
N ASP A 254 15.62 -5.85 -0.03
CA ASP A 254 17.02 -5.78 0.41
C ASP A 254 17.70 -7.15 0.33
N THR A 255 18.46 -7.35 -0.74
CA THR A 255 19.22 -8.55 -1.00
C THR A 255 20.39 -8.79 -0.03
N GLN A 256 20.75 -7.82 0.80
CA GLN A 256 21.84 -7.96 1.77
C GLN A 256 21.34 -8.41 3.15
N SER A 257 20.14 -8.02 3.55
CA SER A 257 19.61 -8.31 4.88
C SER A 257 18.36 -9.21 4.89
N ASN A 258 17.72 -9.44 3.74
CA ASN A 258 16.60 -10.35 3.59
C ASN A 258 17.06 -11.66 2.93
N GLY A 259 16.87 -12.77 3.63
CA GLY A 259 17.39 -14.08 3.20
C GLY A 259 16.70 -14.62 1.95
N ILE A 260 15.41 -14.32 1.75
CA ILE A 260 14.66 -14.75 0.56
C ILE A 260 15.10 -13.94 -0.65
N ALA A 261 15.21 -12.62 -0.54
CA ALA A 261 15.70 -11.75 -1.61
C ALA A 261 17.16 -12.09 -1.98
N ASN A 262 18.02 -12.32 -0.98
CA ASN A 262 19.42 -12.75 -1.20
C ASN A 262 19.52 -14.06 -1.95
N TYR A 263 18.70 -15.05 -1.58
CA TYR A 263 18.74 -16.36 -2.26
C TYR A 263 18.40 -16.23 -3.77
N ASN A 264 17.39 -15.42 -4.09
CA ASN A 264 16.97 -15.25 -5.48
C ASN A 264 17.91 -14.37 -6.29
N TYR A 265 18.43 -13.30 -5.66
CA TYR A 265 19.16 -12.24 -6.34
C TYR A 265 20.43 -11.78 -5.58
N PRO A 266 21.39 -12.70 -5.31
CA PRO A 266 22.54 -12.40 -4.44
C PRO A 266 23.49 -11.33 -4.97
N LYS A 267 23.36 -10.96 -6.25
CA LYS A 267 24.24 -9.99 -6.94
C LYS A 267 23.57 -8.64 -7.20
N LEU A 268 22.27 -8.51 -6.94
CA LEU A 268 21.57 -7.25 -7.13
C LEU A 268 21.71 -6.35 -5.90
N ASN A 269 21.79 -5.05 -6.14
CA ASN A 269 21.78 -4.07 -5.06
C ASN A 269 20.39 -3.96 -4.43
N PRO A 270 20.31 -3.65 -3.12
CA PRO A 270 19.05 -3.35 -2.47
C PRO A 270 18.31 -2.17 -3.12
N GLN A 271 16.98 -2.21 -3.09
CA GLN A 271 16.10 -1.24 -3.74
C GLN A 271 14.93 -0.86 -2.82
N HIS A 272 14.40 0.35 -2.97
CA HIS A 272 13.14 0.75 -2.38
C HIS A 272 12.11 0.83 -3.50
N LEU A 273 11.07 -0.01 -3.43
CA LEU A 273 10.10 -0.28 -4.50
C LEU A 273 8.65 -0.07 -4.06
N ASP A 274 8.40 -0.12 -2.74
CA ASP A 274 7.07 -0.10 -2.15
C ASP A 274 6.76 1.30 -1.60
N TYR A 275 5.59 1.84 -1.93
CA TYR A 275 5.21 3.21 -1.60
C TYR A 275 3.74 3.30 -1.20
N ILE A 276 3.41 4.34 -0.43
CA ILE A 276 2.04 4.81 -0.22
C ILE A 276 2.03 6.30 -0.43
N LEU A 277 1.34 6.75 -1.47
CA LEU A 277 1.33 8.11 -2.00
C LEU A 277 -0.07 8.72 -1.88
N VAL A 278 -0.18 10.04 -2.01
CA VAL A 278 -1.46 10.77 -1.92
C VAL A 278 -1.70 11.51 -3.23
N ASP A 279 -2.88 11.36 -3.82
CA ASP A 279 -3.26 12.10 -5.03
C ASP A 279 -3.29 13.61 -4.77
N ARG A 280 -2.73 14.41 -5.71
CA ARG A 280 -2.54 15.88 -5.55
C ARG A 280 -3.82 16.68 -5.57
N ASP A 281 -4.86 16.20 -6.28
CA ASP A 281 -6.08 16.97 -6.54
C ASP A 281 -7.10 16.84 -5.41
N HIS A 282 -6.81 15.99 -4.41
CA HIS A 282 -7.69 15.67 -3.30
C HIS A 282 -7.11 16.11 -1.96
N ALA A 283 -7.90 15.93 -0.89
CA ALA A 283 -7.49 16.33 0.46
C ALA A 283 -6.15 15.69 0.87
N GLN A 284 -5.21 16.54 1.28
CA GLN A 284 -3.88 16.14 1.70
C GLN A 284 -3.81 16.00 3.22
N PRO A 285 -3.11 14.99 3.77
CA PRO A 285 -2.68 15.01 5.16
C PRO A 285 -1.68 16.15 5.39
N ASN A 286 -1.61 16.70 6.61
CA ASN A 286 -0.69 17.78 6.95
C ASN A 286 0.78 17.38 6.70
N SER A 287 1.09 16.12 6.94
CA SER A 287 2.35 15.48 6.57
C SER A 287 2.08 14.01 6.27
N TRP A 288 2.91 13.39 5.48
CA TRP A 288 2.74 12.00 5.09
C TRP A 288 4.08 11.28 5.10
N HIS A 289 4.23 10.30 5.99
CA HIS A 289 5.45 9.54 6.19
C HIS A 289 5.30 8.15 5.61
N ASN A 290 6.35 7.63 4.96
CA ASN A 290 6.48 6.22 4.65
C ASN A 290 7.58 5.61 5.53
N TYR A 291 7.22 4.62 6.32
CA TYR A 291 8.11 3.91 7.23
C TYR A 291 8.33 2.48 6.75
N THR A 292 9.56 2.13 6.41
CA THR A 292 9.94 0.77 6.01
C THR A 292 10.31 -0.06 7.23
N HIS A 293 9.56 -1.13 7.47
CA HIS A 293 9.80 -2.03 8.59
C HIS A 293 10.83 -3.10 8.20
N LYS A 294 12.03 -3.05 8.78
CA LYS A 294 12.96 -4.19 8.70
C LYS A 294 12.44 -5.34 9.61
N ALA A 295 11.26 -5.85 9.26
CA ALA A 295 10.57 -6.85 10.05
C ALA A 295 11.14 -8.24 9.80
N LYS A 296 11.44 -8.96 10.90
CA LYS A 296 11.85 -10.36 10.88
C LYS A 296 10.79 -11.22 11.53
N SER A 297 10.52 -12.38 10.92
CA SER A 297 9.59 -13.37 11.47
C SER A 297 10.28 -14.30 12.48
N PRO A 298 9.52 -15.01 13.31
CA PRO A 298 10.01 -16.26 13.89
C PRO A 298 10.55 -17.17 12.78
N THR A 299 11.64 -17.86 13.05
CA THR A 299 12.26 -18.79 12.10
C THR A 299 11.27 -19.86 11.65
N TRP A 300 11.17 -20.05 10.34
CA TRP A 300 10.39 -21.11 9.73
C TRP A 300 11.25 -21.95 8.78
N SER A 301 10.84 -23.16 8.53
CA SER A 301 11.55 -24.06 7.61
C SER A 301 10.59 -24.83 6.73
N VAL A 302 11.07 -25.19 5.54
CA VAL A 302 10.38 -26.04 4.59
C VAL A 302 11.37 -26.99 3.92
N LYS A 303 10.98 -28.25 3.74
CA LYS A 303 11.74 -29.24 2.98
C LYS A 303 11.22 -29.27 1.55
N SER A 304 12.11 -29.05 0.59
CA SER A 304 11.80 -29.04 -0.83
C SER A 304 13.05 -29.39 -1.64
N TRP A 305 12.88 -30.06 -2.77
CA TRP A 305 13.98 -30.47 -3.68
C TRP A 305 15.16 -31.18 -2.97
N GLY A 306 14.84 -32.00 -1.95
CA GLY A 306 15.85 -32.71 -1.16
C GLY A 306 16.67 -31.85 -0.20
N LYS A 307 16.30 -30.58 -0.01
CA LYS A 307 16.98 -29.62 0.89
C LYS A 307 16.02 -29.08 1.93
N THR A 308 16.56 -28.59 3.04
CA THR A 308 15.82 -27.81 4.02
C THR A 308 16.16 -26.34 3.79
N TYR A 309 15.13 -25.54 3.56
CA TYR A 309 15.20 -24.07 3.47
C TYR A 309 14.73 -23.51 4.82
N GLN A 310 15.47 -22.55 5.34
CA GLN A 310 15.19 -21.94 6.65
C GLN A 310 15.40 -20.44 6.56
N TYR A 311 14.42 -19.67 7.00
CA TYR A 311 14.42 -18.21 6.96
C TYR A 311 13.74 -17.63 8.19
N ASP A 312 14.01 -16.34 8.43
CA ASP A 312 13.38 -15.49 9.44
C ASP A 312 12.71 -14.26 8.81
N ASP A 313 12.30 -14.39 7.54
CA ASP A 313 11.68 -13.31 6.77
C ASP A 313 10.18 -13.57 6.55
N TYR A 314 9.35 -12.53 6.67
CA TYR A 314 7.92 -12.60 6.33
C TYR A 314 7.69 -12.67 4.82
N SER A 315 8.59 -12.12 4.02
CA SER A 315 8.57 -12.03 2.55
C SER A 315 9.98 -11.70 2.07
N ASP A 316 10.20 -11.63 0.75
CA ASP A 316 11.42 -11.02 0.16
C ASP A 316 11.36 -9.49 0.16
N HIS A 317 10.20 -8.90 0.42
CA HIS A 317 10.01 -7.47 0.68
C HIS A 317 9.82 -7.18 2.17
N TYR A 318 10.30 -6.03 2.60
CA TYR A 318 9.96 -5.41 3.88
C TYR A 318 8.72 -4.53 3.71
N PRO A 319 7.72 -4.62 4.61
CA PRO A 319 6.50 -3.84 4.50
C PRO A 319 6.76 -2.36 4.73
N VAL A 320 5.94 -1.53 4.07
CA VAL A 320 5.95 -0.08 4.22
C VAL A 320 4.63 0.38 4.80
N SER A 321 4.68 1.11 5.92
CA SER A 321 3.52 1.76 6.52
C SER A 321 3.55 3.25 6.26
N ALA A 322 2.40 3.85 6.08
CA ALA A 322 2.26 5.28 5.95
C ALA A 322 1.26 5.85 6.97
N TYR A 323 1.59 7.02 7.47
CA TYR A 323 0.84 7.73 8.49
C TYR A 323 1.16 9.24 8.44
N PRO A 324 0.27 10.11 8.94
CA PRO A 324 0.60 11.52 9.14
C PRO A 324 1.56 11.67 10.32
N SER A 325 2.37 12.72 10.35
CA SER A 325 3.16 13.05 11.54
C SER A 325 2.25 13.25 12.75
N LYS A 326 2.76 12.91 13.90
CA LYS A 326 2.11 13.17 15.19
C LYS A 326 2.15 14.65 15.52
#